data_0f179b270c09d4476605bd925f56fd97
#
_entry.id   0f179b270c09d4476605bd925f56fd97
#
_cell.length_a   1.000
_cell.length_b   1.000
_cell.length_c   1.000
_cell.angle_alpha   90.00
_cell.angle_beta   90.00
_cell.angle_gamma   90.00
#
_symmetry.space_group_name_H-M   'P 1'
#
loop_
_entity.id
_entity.type
_entity.pdbx_description
1 polymer ?
#
loop_
_entity_poly.entity_id
_entity_poly.type
_entity_poly.pdbx_seq_one_letter_code
_entity_poly.pdbx_strand_id
1 'polypeptide(L)'
;MYDKLTKNGSEYAQPLLIPYIYYASAQEFDFITEIIPTLSNIGFDIEEFSNDSFKVSAVPEALTDINFDEFFKDITRDFVRVNLSEKDLLKEKLMQRACKSAIKGGDVLNNAQIGALLKSFKDSENKPLQCPHGRPTVIKFSKTDFEKWFKRIV
;
A
#
# COMPACT_ATOMS: atom_id res chain seq x y z
N MET A 1 1.02 -8.33 -4.02
CA MET A 1 1.16 -7.00 -3.39
C MET A 1 1.80 -7.11 -2.01
N TYR A 2 1.24 -7.88 -1.08
CA TYR A 2 1.78 -8.10 0.27
C TYR A 2 3.23 -8.60 0.25
N ASP A 3 3.55 -9.62 -0.56
CA ASP A 3 4.91 -10.18 -0.67
C ASP A 3 5.92 -9.21 -1.30
N LYS A 4 5.48 -8.29 -2.17
CA LYS A 4 6.33 -7.27 -2.76
C LYS A 4 6.74 -6.21 -1.73
N LEU A 5 5.88 -5.90 -0.77
CA LEU A 5 6.17 -4.96 0.31
C LEU A 5 6.99 -5.58 1.46
N THR A 6 7.07 -6.92 1.52
CA THR A 6 7.78 -7.63 2.63
C THR A 6 9.16 -8.15 2.25
N LYS A 7 9.43 -8.37 0.95
CA LYS A 7 10.73 -8.84 0.44
C LYS A 7 11.47 -7.68 -0.22
N ASN A 8 12.42 -7.06 0.45
CA ASN A 8 13.31 -5.99 -0.05
C ASN A 8 12.56 -4.83 -0.73
N GLY A 9 12.05 -3.91 0.07
CA GLY A 9 11.27 -2.75 -0.41
C GLY A 9 11.96 -1.90 -1.50
N SER A 10 13.30 -1.89 -1.55
CA SER A 10 14.06 -1.15 -2.56
C SER A 10 13.92 -1.73 -4.00
N GLU A 11 13.58 -3.01 -4.15
CA GLU A 11 13.49 -3.68 -5.45
C GLU A 11 12.20 -3.32 -6.22
N TYR A 12 11.21 -2.74 -5.52
CA TYR A 12 9.91 -2.37 -6.08
C TYR A 12 9.55 -0.91 -5.80
N ALA A 13 10.55 -0.08 -5.55
CA ALA A 13 10.39 1.35 -5.42
C ALA A 13 10.22 1.99 -6.81
N GLN A 14 9.13 2.73 -7.01
CA GLN A 14 8.88 3.52 -8.20
C GLN A 14 9.36 4.96 -7.95
N PRO A 15 10.38 5.43 -8.68
CA PRO A 15 10.79 6.82 -8.60
C PRO A 15 9.66 7.75 -9.00
N LEU A 16 9.49 8.83 -8.27
CA LEU A 16 8.58 9.91 -8.64
C LEU A 16 9.23 10.78 -9.70
N LEU A 17 8.46 11.16 -10.72
CA LEU A 17 8.93 12.07 -11.77
C LEU A 17 9.34 13.44 -11.20
N ILE A 18 8.59 13.90 -10.20
CA ILE A 18 8.87 15.10 -9.41
C ILE A 18 8.85 14.68 -7.95
N PRO A 19 9.93 14.87 -7.18
CA PRO A 19 9.93 14.57 -5.75
C PRO A 19 8.84 15.36 -5.03
N TYR A 20 8.17 14.69 -4.11
CA TYR A 20 7.15 15.33 -3.28
C TYR A 20 7.77 15.85 -1.99
N ILE A 21 7.43 17.08 -1.60
CA ILE A 21 7.87 17.68 -0.34
C ILE A 21 6.71 17.70 0.64
N TYR A 22 6.88 17.01 1.76
CA TYR A 22 5.94 16.98 2.87
C TYR A 22 6.41 17.93 3.96
N TYR A 23 5.58 18.88 4.36
CA TYR A 23 5.82 19.78 5.48
C TYR A 23 5.17 19.22 6.74
N ALA A 24 5.98 18.99 7.76
CA ALA A 24 5.61 18.35 9.00
C ALA A 24 5.60 19.35 10.16
N SER A 25 4.64 19.23 11.08
CA SER A 25 4.75 19.86 12.39
C SER A 25 5.90 19.23 13.20
N ALA A 26 6.37 19.90 14.26
CA ALA A 26 7.47 19.37 15.07
C ALA A 26 7.23 17.93 15.56
N GLN A 27 6.00 17.63 16.02
CA GLN A 27 5.63 16.29 16.49
C GLN A 27 5.60 15.26 15.36
N GLU A 28 5.14 15.65 14.17
CA GLU A 28 5.14 14.79 12.98
C GLU A 28 6.56 14.55 12.49
N PHE A 29 7.43 15.56 12.56
CA PHE A 29 8.82 15.48 12.13
C PHE A 29 9.58 14.42 12.95
N ASP A 30 9.53 14.53 14.28
CA ASP A 30 10.18 13.56 15.18
C ASP A 30 9.69 12.12 14.89
N PHE A 31 8.37 11.97 14.73
CA PHE A 31 7.77 10.68 14.45
C PHE A 31 8.18 10.12 13.09
N ILE A 32 8.12 10.93 12.01
CA ILE A 32 8.49 10.48 10.66
C ILE A 32 9.96 10.10 10.61
N THR A 33 10.85 10.89 11.24
CA THR A 33 12.27 10.58 11.34
C THR A 33 12.50 9.19 11.94
N GLU A 34 11.78 8.86 13.01
CA GLU A 34 11.87 7.55 13.66
C GLU A 34 11.43 6.39 12.77
N ILE A 35 10.42 6.61 11.92
CA ILE A 35 9.86 5.55 11.05
C ILE A 35 10.48 5.51 9.65
N ILE A 36 11.38 6.42 9.28
CA ILE A 36 12.09 6.40 7.98
C ILE A 36 12.65 5.00 7.66
N PRO A 37 13.35 4.30 8.57
CA PRO A 37 13.85 2.96 8.26
C PRO A 37 12.75 1.94 7.93
N THR A 38 11.59 2.10 8.57
CA THR A 38 10.43 1.23 8.31
C THR A 38 9.79 1.56 6.96
N LEU A 39 9.67 2.85 6.62
CA LEU A 39 9.18 3.31 5.32
C LEU A 39 10.11 2.86 4.19
N SER A 40 11.43 2.96 4.38
CA SER A 40 12.42 2.50 3.39
C SER A 40 12.33 0.99 3.16
N ASN A 41 12.10 0.20 4.21
CA ASN A 41 11.92 -1.26 4.09
C ASN A 41 10.69 -1.67 3.28
N ILE A 42 9.68 -0.81 3.16
CA ILE A 42 8.48 -1.05 2.33
C ILE A 42 8.55 -0.38 0.95
N GLY A 43 9.66 0.31 0.64
CA GLY A 43 9.94 0.86 -0.69
C GLY A 43 9.71 2.36 -0.85
N PHE A 44 9.61 3.12 0.25
CA PHE A 44 9.72 4.57 0.18
C PHE A 44 11.19 4.98 0.14
N ASP A 45 11.51 5.95 -0.70
CA ASP A 45 12.75 6.73 -0.62
C ASP A 45 12.39 8.11 -0.08
N ILE A 46 12.66 8.29 1.21
CA ILE A 46 12.32 9.49 1.98
C ILE A 46 13.54 9.95 2.76
N GLU A 47 13.84 11.23 2.69
CA GLU A 47 14.94 11.87 3.39
C GLU A 47 14.51 13.20 4.03
N GLU A 48 15.19 13.62 5.07
CA GLU A 48 15.02 14.95 5.64
C GLU A 48 15.52 16.00 4.63
N PHE A 49 14.67 16.96 4.31
CA PHE A 49 14.97 18.02 3.36
C PHE A 49 15.29 19.36 4.05
N SER A 50 14.56 19.66 5.13
CA SER A 50 14.82 20.79 6.02
C SER A 50 14.38 20.44 7.44
N ASN A 51 14.48 21.40 8.38
CA ASN A 51 14.11 21.18 9.78
C ASN A 51 12.60 20.94 10.01
N ASP A 52 11.79 21.08 8.97
CA ASP A 52 10.32 20.95 9.00
C ASP A 52 9.76 20.19 7.81
N SER A 53 10.61 19.59 6.99
CA SER A 53 10.13 18.93 5.76
C SER A 53 10.95 17.72 5.37
N PHE A 54 10.27 16.79 4.68
CA PHE A 54 10.82 15.59 4.09
C PHE A 54 10.67 15.61 2.59
N LYS A 55 11.65 15.06 1.89
CA LYS A 55 11.62 14.82 0.47
C LYS A 55 11.36 13.34 0.21
N VAL A 56 10.31 13.05 -0.56
CA VAL A 56 9.96 11.72 -1.03
C VAL A 56 10.35 11.61 -2.50
N SER A 57 11.33 10.78 -2.81
CA SER A 57 11.88 10.60 -4.16
C SER A 57 11.35 9.34 -4.85
N ALA A 58 10.96 8.32 -4.07
CA ALA A 58 10.33 7.10 -4.59
C ALA A 58 9.31 6.56 -3.60
N VAL A 59 8.37 5.79 -4.15
CA VAL A 59 7.31 5.13 -3.39
C VAL A 59 7.17 3.67 -3.85
N PRO A 60 6.59 2.78 -3.03
CA PRO A 60 6.24 1.45 -3.51
C PRO A 60 5.38 1.53 -4.78
N GLU A 61 5.68 0.70 -5.80
CA GLU A 61 4.92 0.63 -7.07
C GLU A 61 3.39 0.59 -6.85
N ALA A 62 2.97 -0.01 -5.75
CA ALA A 62 1.57 -0.12 -5.36
C ALA A 62 0.93 1.18 -4.88
N LEU A 63 1.70 2.24 -4.67
CA LEU A 63 1.29 3.50 -4.02
C LEU A 63 1.58 4.74 -4.88
N THR A 64 1.76 4.56 -6.19
CA THR A 64 2.05 5.66 -7.11
C THR A 64 0.94 6.71 -7.21
N ASP A 65 -0.30 6.32 -6.95
CA ASP A 65 -1.50 7.17 -7.09
C ASP A 65 -2.07 7.62 -5.73
N ILE A 66 -1.28 7.60 -4.65
CA ILE A 66 -1.76 8.05 -3.34
C ILE A 66 -1.74 9.57 -3.20
N ASN A 67 -2.66 10.07 -2.38
CA ASN A 67 -2.55 11.42 -1.85
C ASN A 67 -1.54 11.41 -0.69
N PHE A 68 -0.33 11.96 -0.92
CA PHE A 68 0.75 11.96 0.06
C PHE A 68 0.40 12.75 1.33
N ASP A 69 -0.31 13.89 1.20
CA ASP A 69 -0.73 14.68 2.36
C ASP A 69 -1.66 13.89 3.28
N GLU A 70 -2.67 13.23 2.71
CA GLU A 70 -3.57 12.36 3.48
C GLU A 70 -2.82 11.18 4.09
N PHE A 71 -1.92 10.57 3.30
CA PHE A 71 -1.15 9.42 3.76
C PHE A 71 -0.30 9.77 4.98
N PHE A 72 0.51 10.84 4.91
CA PHE A 72 1.37 11.24 6.02
C PHE A 72 0.56 11.72 7.23
N LYS A 73 -0.48 12.54 7.04
CA LYS A 73 -1.37 12.96 8.13
C LYS A 73 -2.06 11.78 8.83
N ASP A 74 -2.45 10.78 8.07
CA ASP A 74 -3.12 9.60 8.63
C ASP A 74 -2.16 8.74 9.44
N ILE A 75 -0.95 8.48 8.95
CA ILE A 75 0.03 7.70 9.72
C ILE A 75 0.47 8.45 10.97
N THR A 76 0.71 9.74 10.90
CA THR A 76 1.10 10.54 12.06
C THR A 76 -0.01 10.60 13.11
N ARG A 77 -1.25 10.84 12.71
CA ARG A 77 -2.41 10.88 13.64
C ARG A 77 -2.63 9.57 14.38
N ASP A 78 -2.54 8.45 13.70
CA ASP A 78 -2.81 7.14 14.29
C ASP A 78 -1.65 6.67 15.18
N PHE A 79 -0.42 7.06 14.86
CA PHE A 79 0.78 6.57 15.53
C PHE A 79 1.27 7.40 16.71
N VAL A 80 0.98 8.69 16.75
CA VAL A 80 1.19 9.52 17.96
C VAL A 80 0.46 8.93 19.19
N ARG A 81 -0.56 8.09 18.96
CA ARG A 81 -1.35 7.41 20.01
C ARG A 81 -0.85 6.00 20.37
N VAL A 82 0.07 5.42 19.61
CA VAL A 82 0.56 4.06 19.82
C VAL A 82 2.01 4.10 20.29
N ASN A 83 2.27 3.54 21.47
CA ASN A 83 3.65 3.38 21.97
C ASN A 83 4.47 2.56 20.98
N LEU A 84 5.57 3.12 20.48
CA LEU A 84 6.41 2.63 19.37
C LEU A 84 7.14 1.29 19.63
N SER A 85 6.85 0.57 20.69
CA SER A 85 7.50 -0.70 21.01
C SER A 85 7.16 -1.88 20.07
N GLU A 86 6.20 -1.69 19.15
CA GLU A 86 5.72 -2.73 18.25
C GLU A 86 5.95 -2.37 16.77
N LYS A 87 7.22 -2.45 16.31
CA LYS A 87 7.61 -2.19 14.91
C LYS A 87 6.84 -3.04 13.90
N ASP A 88 6.45 -4.26 14.26
CA ASP A 88 5.68 -5.14 13.37
C ASP A 88 4.23 -4.68 13.22
N LEU A 89 3.60 -4.18 14.29
CA LEU A 89 2.27 -3.59 14.24
C LEU A 89 2.26 -2.30 13.43
N LEU A 90 3.32 -1.49 13.53
CA LEU A 90 3.52 -0.30 12.71
C LEU A 90 3.59 -0.67 11.23
N LYS A 91 4.40 -1.66 10.88
CA LYS A 91 4.54 -2.16 9.51
C LYS A 91 3.20 -2.65 8.96
N GLU A 92 2.46 -3.43 9.73
CA GLU A 92 1.14 -3.93 9.34
C GLU A 92 0.14 -2.79 9.10
N LYS A 93 0.09 -1.80 10.00
CA LYS A 93 -0.77 -0.62 9.83
C LYS A 93 -0.37 0.24 8.64
N LEU A 94 0.92 0.47 8.41
CA LEU A 94 1.40 1.15 7.21
C LEU A 94 0.95 0.42 5.95
N MET A 95 1.05 -0.91 5.93
CA MET A 95 0.59 -1.73 4.82
C MET A 95 -0.93 -1.67 4.63
N GLN A 96 -1.70 -1.68 5.72
CA GLN A 96 -3.16 -1.50 5.65
C GLN A 96 -3.55 -0.13 5.09
N ARG A 97 -2.83 0.94 5.47
CA ARG A 97 -3.04 2.29 4.93
C ARG A 97 -2.68 2.36 3.45
N ALA A 98 -1.55 1.80 3.08
CA ALA A 98 -1.15 1.64 1.70
C ALA A 98 -2.21 0.92 0.86
N CYS A 99 -2.78 -0.17 1.38
CA CYS A 99 -3.89 -0.88 0.73
C CYS A 99 -5.17 -0.03 0.64
N LYS A 100 -5.45 0.84 1.62
CA LYS A 100 -6.62 1.74 1.57
C LYS A 100 -6.46 2.85 0.54
N SER A 101 -5.25 3.26 0.24
CA SER A 101 -4.93 4.27 -0.78
C SER A 101 -4.83 3.68 -2.19
N ALA A 102 -4.72 2.35 -2.33
CA ALA A 102 -4.76 1.64 -3.59
C ALA A 102 -6.18 1.60 -4.17
N ILE A 103 -6.32 1.05 -5.37
CA ILE A 103 -7.60 0.84 -6.07
C ILE A 103 -8.66 0.30 -5.10
N LYS A 104 -9.75 1.03 -4.93
CA LYS A 104 -10.86 0.69 -4.04
C LYS A 104 -11.96 -0.06 -4.80
N GLY A 105 -12.74 -0.84 -4.07
CA GLY A 105 -13.99 -1.39 -4.60
C GLY A 105 -14.92 -0.24 -5.02
N GLY A 106 -15.29 -0.21 -6.30
CA GLY A 106 -16.10 0.87 -6.90
C GLY A 106 -15.32 1.82 -7.80
N ASP A 107 -13.98 1.79 -7.79
CA ASP A 107 -13.17 2.55 -8.74
C ASP A 107 -13.36 2.03 -10.15
N VAL A 108 -13.56 2.94 -11.10
CA VAL A 108 -13.72 2.60 -12.52
C VAL A 108 -12.35 2.47 -13.15
N LEU A 109 -11.95 1.24 -13.43
CA LEU A 109 -10.69 0.94 -14.10
C LEU A 109 -10.87 0.88 -15.61
N ASN A 110 -9.91 1.43 -16.35
CA ASN A 110 -9.85 1.20 -17.80
C ASN A 110 -9.25 -0.19 -18.12
N ASN A 111 -9.42 -0.64 -19.37
CA ASN A 111 -8.98 -1.95 -19.80
C ASN A 111 -7.45 -2.18 -19.64
N ALA A 112 -6.64 -1.14 -19.79
CA ALA A 112 -5.18 -1.23 -19.62
C ALA A 112 -4.83 -1.44 -18.13
N GLN A 113 -5.49 -0.73 -17.22
CA GLN A 113 -5.31 -0.90 -15.77
C GLN A 113 -5.77 -2.29 -15.31
N ILE A 114 -6.92 -2.77 -15.82
CA ILE A 114 -7.39 -4.14 -15.54
C ILE A 114 -6.38 -5.17 -16.03
N GLY A 115 -5.86 -5.00 -17.25
CA GLY A 115 -4.86 -5.89 -17.84
C GLY A 115 -3.56 -5.91 -17.02
N ALA A 116 -3.07 -4.75 -16.59
CA ALA A 116 -1.88 -4.63 -15.75
C ALA A 116 -2.09 -5.32 -14.38
N LEU A 117 -3.26 -5.12 -13.75
CA LEU A 117 -3.60 -5.73 -12.48
C LEU A 117 -3.64 -7.27 -12.58
N LEU A 118 -4.30 -7.79 -13.61
CA LEU A 118 -4.37 -9.25 -13.85
C LEU A 118 -3.00 -9.84 -14.17
N LYS A 119 -2.17 -9.13 -14.93
CA LYS A 119 -0.80 -9.54 -15.23
C LYS A 119 0.04 -9.58 -13.95
N SER A 120 0.05 -8.54 -13.15
CA SER A 120 0.79 -8.49 -11.89
C SER A 120 0.36 -9.62 -10.93
N PHE A 121 -0.93 -9.92 -10.86
CA PHE A 121 -1.44 -11.04 -10.07
C PHE A 121 -0.99 -12.40 -10.63
N LYS A 122 -0.97 -12.56 -11.97
CA LYS A 122 -0.56 -13.79 -12.63
C LYS A 122 0.94 -14.06 -12.45
N ASP A 123 1.76 -13.02 -12.53
CA ASP A 123 3.22 -13.08 -12.47
C ASP A 123 3.75 -13.16 -11.02
N SER A 124 2.89 -12.93 -10.02
CA SER A 124 3.24 -13.07 -8.61
C SER A 124 3.50 -14.53 -8.25
N GLU A 125 4.69 -14.84 -7.72
CA GLU A 125 5.06 -16.19 -7.25
C GLU A 125 4.17 -16.65 -6.09
N ASN A 126 3.87 -15.76 -5.15
CA ASN A 126 2.97 -15.99 -4.02
C ASN A 126 1.69 -15.20 -4.22
N LYS A 127 0.67 -15.85 -4.82
CA LYS A 127 -0.62 -15.22 -5.04
C LYS A 127 -1.33 -15.02 -3.70
N PRO A 128 -1.54 -13.79 -3.25
CA PRO A 128 -2.25 -13.56 -2.00
C PRO A 128 -3.71 -14.02 -2.16
N LEU A 129 -4.09 -15.05 -1.44
CA LEU A 129 -5.47 -15.58 -1.46
C LEU A 129 -6.42 -14.65 -0.70
N GLN A 130 -5.88 -13.86 0.21
CA GLN A 130 -6.64 -12.90 1.03
C GLN A 130 -5.90 -11.55 1.09
N CYS A 131 -6.66 -10.48 1.16
CA CYS A 131 -6.11 -9.16 1.46
C CYS A 131 -5.76 -9.05 2.97
N PRO A 132 -5.01 -8.03 3.40
CA PRO A 132 -4.69 -7.83 4.83
C PRO A 132 -5.91 -7.72 5.77
N HIS A 133 -7.10 -7.45 5.22
CA HIS A 133 -8.36 -7.41 5.95
C HIS A 133 -9.11 -8.76 5.95
N GLY A 134 -8.46 -9.84 5.51
CA GLY A 134 -9.05 -11.19 5.46
C GLY A 134 -10.06 -11.43 4.33
N ARG A 135 -10.25 -10.47 3.42
CA ARG A 135 -11.17 -10.64 2.28
C ARG A 135 -10.50 -11.45 1.16
N PRO A 136 -11.19 -12.41 0.52
CA PRO A 136 -10.61 -13.16 -0.59
C PRO A 136 -10.28 -12.23 -1.76
N THR A 137 -9.08 -12.36 -2.32
CA THR A 137 -8.61 -11.59 -3.50
C THR A 137 -9.16 -12.17 -4.79
N VAL A 138 -9.37 -13.47 -4.83
CA VAL A 138 -9.90 -14.20 -5.98
C VAL A 138 -10.91 -15.22 -5.50
N ILE A 139 -12.08 -15.23 -6.15
CA ILE A 139 -13.12 -16.23 -5.93
C ILE A 139 -13.28 -17.03 -7.23
N LYS A 140 -13.32 -18.35 -7.12
CA LYS A 140 -13.44 -19.27 -8.24
C LYS A 140 -14.87 -19.84 -8.27
N PHE A 141 -15.53 -19.68 -9.40
CA PHE A 141 -16.85 -20.25 -9.64
C PHE A 141 -16.77 -21.25 -10.79
N SER A 142 -17.38 -22.40 -10.65
CA SER A 142 -17.56 -23.35 -11.74
C SER A 142 -18.78 -22.98 -12.58
N LYS A 143 -18.85 -23.50 -13.82
CA LYS A 143 -20.06 -23.37 -14.65
C LYS A 143 -21.31 -23.94 -13.93
N THR A 144 -21.14 -25.03 -13.21
CA THR A 144 -22.20 -25.67 -12.42
C THR A 144 -22.71 -24.77 -11.29
N ASP A 145 -21.84 -23.98 -10.64
CA ASP A 145 -22.27 -23.03 -9.62
C ASP A 145 -23.16 -21.93 -10.21
N PHE A 146 -22.80 -21.41 -11.38
CA PHE A 146 -23.65 -20.47 -12.09
C PHE A 146 -24.99 -21.07 -12.48
N GLU A 147 -25.01 -22.29 -13.04
CA GLU A 147 -26.22 -22.97 -13.44
C GLU A 147 -27.16 -23.20 -12.25
N LYS A 148 -26.62 -23.59 -11.08
CA LYS A 148 -27.37 -23.70 -9.82
C LYS A 148 -27.96 -22.36 -9.38
N TRP A 149 -27.19 -21.28 -9.41
CA TRP A 149 -27.68 -19.97 -9.00
C TRP A 149 -28.85 -19.49 -9.86
N PHE A 150 -28.81 -19.78 -11.14
CA PHE A 150 -29.89 -19.48 -12.07
C PHE A 150 -30.98 -20.58 -12.13
N LYS A 151 -30.94 -21.56 -11.20
CA LYS A 151 -31.90 -22.67 -11.11
C LYS A 151 -32.05 -23.45 -12.43
N ARG A 152 -30.98 -23.54 -13.23
CA ARG A 152 -30.96 -24.31 -14.48
C ARG A 152 -30.66 -25.79 -14.27
N ILE A 153 -30.07 -26.14 -13.16
CA ILE A 153 -29.83 -27.50 -12.67
C ILE A 153 -30.12 -27.55 -11.17
N VAL A 154 -30.61 -28.67 -10.70
CA VAL A 154 -30.90 -28.94 -9.27
C VAL A 154 -29.70 -29.61 -8.61
#